data_657b0d3ed5c8f8bd5c73711ce5cc65e7
#
_entry.id   657b0d3ed5c8f8bd5c73711ce5cc65e7
#
_cell.length_a   1.000
_cell.length_b   1.000
_cell.length_c   1.000
_cell.angle_alpha   90.00
_cell.angle_beta   90.00
_cell.angle_gamma   90.00
#
_symmetry.space_group_name_H-M   'P 1'
#
loop_
_entity.id
_entity.type
_entity.pdbx_description
1 polymer ?
#
loop_
_entity_poly.entity_id
_entity_poly.type
_entity_poly.pdbx_seq_one_letter_code
_entity_poly.pdbx_strand_id
1 'polypeptide(L)'
;MQKYSIKPYISEEDILKRVEELAKEIDKDFEGEKVLLIGLLRGSVVFLSDLCRKLKTADTLDFMVVSSYGNGMESSRNVKIIKDLEENVKDRNVLIVEDIIDTGNTLKKVKEIIETREPKKIKIVTLLDKPERREVEGIEVDYVGFKIPDEFVVGYGID
;
A
#
# COMPACT_ATOMS: atom_id res chain seq x y z
N MET A 1 -16.49 -4.14 30.56
CA MET A 1 -16.50 -3.56 29.21
C MET A 1 -15.49 -2.43 29.15
N GLN A 2 -14.39 -2.64 28.41
CA GLN A 2 -13.42 -1.55 28.21
C GLN A 2 -14.05 -0.47 27.33
N LYS A 3 -14.03 0.76 27.85
CA LYS A 3 -14.46 1.92 27.07
C LYS A 3 -13.27 2.40 26.26
N TYR A 4 -13.33 2.26 24.95
CA TYR A 4 -12.35 2.86 24.05
C TYR A 4 -12.72 4.32 23.80
N SER A 5 -11.74 5.19 23.85
CA SER A 5 -11.90 6.57 23.41
C SER A 5 -11.14 6.75 22.11
N ILE A 6 -11.83 7.25 21.10
CA ILE A 6 -11.20 7.59 19.81
C ILE A 6 -10.86 9.08 19.85
N LYS A 7 -9.59 9.40 19.59
CA LYS A 7 -9.12 10.77 19.51
C LYS A 7 -8.61 11.05 18.10
N PRO A 8 -8.81 12.25 17.58
CA PRO A 8 -8.20 12.66 16.32
C PRO A 8 -6.68 12.49 16.41
N TYR A 9 -6.09 11.87 15.38
CA TYR A 9 -4.65 11.62 15.31
C TYR A 9 -4.02 12.39 14.16
N ILE A 10 -4.48 12.14 12.93
CA ILE A 10 -4.08 12.89 11.74
C ILE A 10 -5.35 13.45 11.13
N SER A 11 -5.38 14.75 10.88
CA SER A 11 -6.57 15.41 10.34
C SER A 11 -6.79 15.06 8.87
N GLU A 12 -8.04 15.17 8.42
CA GLU A 12 -8.39 15.05 6.99
C GLU A 12 -7.58 16.02 6.15
N GLU A 13 -7.43 17.26 6.60
CA GLU A 13 -6.67 18.29 5.91
C GLU A 13 -5.21 17.88 5.71
N ASP A 14 -4.57 17.36 6.76
CA ASP A 14 -3.19 16.89 6.69
C ASP A 14 -3.04 15.68 5.77
N ILE A 15 -4.01 14.76 5.79
CA ILE A 15 -4.01 13.61 4.90
C ILE A 15 -4.07 14.06 3.44
N LEU A 16 -5.02 14.93 3.10
CA LEU A 16 -5.22 15.39 1.72
C LEU A 16 -4.01 16.17 1.22
N LYS A 17 -3.40 16.99 2.06
CA LYS A 17 -2.18 17.70 1.73
C LYS A 17 -1.03 16.73 1.45
N ARG A 18 -0.88 15.70 2.28
CA ARG A 18 0.18 14.71 2.09
C ARG A 18 -0.06 13.88 0.84
N VAL A 19 -1.30 13.53 0.53
CA VAL A 19 -1.67 12.85 -0.71
C VAL A 19 -1.22 13.66 -1.94
N GLU A 20 -1.45 14.97 -1.93
CA GLU A 20 -0.99 15.84 -3.03
C GLU A 20 0.53 15.84 -3.15
N GLU A 21 1.25 15.90 -2.04
CA GLU A 21 2.71 15.85 -2.05
C GLU A 21 3.22 14.52 -2.61
N LEU A 22 2.63 13.40 -2.16
CA LEU A 22 2.96 12.07 -2.66
C LEU A 22 2.71 11.96 -4.17
N ALA A 23 1.58 12.46 -4.63
CA ALA A 23 1.25 12.45 -6.06
C ALA A 23 2.29 13.19 -6.90
N LYS A 24 2.76 14.33 -6.42
CA LYS A 24 3.82 15.10 -7.11
C LYS A 24 5.14 14.34 -7.13
N GLU A 25 5.52 13.71 -6.04
CA GLU A 25 6.75 12.91 -5.97
C GLU A 25 6.69 11.74 -6.96
N ILE A 26 5.57 11.03 -6.98
CA ILE A 26 5.36 9.89 -7.88
C ILE A 26 5.36 10.34 -9.34
N ASP A 27 4.63 11.39 -9.67
CA ASP A 27 4.57 11.93 -11.02
C ASP A 27 5.95 12.36 -11.53
N LYS A 28 6.77 12.94 -10.65
CA LYS A 28 8.14 13.34 -10.99
C LYS A 28 8.99 12.12 -11.33
N ASP A 29 8.88 11.05 -10.54
CA ASP A 29 9.68 9.84 -10.74
C ASP A 29 9.28 9.07 -12.00
N PHE A 30 8.01 9.17 -12.40
CA PHE A 30 7.48 8.50 -13.58
C PHE A 30 7.17 9.46 -14.73
N GLU A 31 7.80 10.61 -14.78
CA GLU A 31 7.53 11.62 -15.78
C GLU A 31 7.58 11.06 -17.21
N GLY A 32 6.49 11.27 -17.95
CA GLY A 32 6.37 10.78 -19.33
C GLY A 32 6.03 9.30 -19.46
N GLU A 33 5.86 8.58 -18.34
CA GLU A 33 5.53 7.16 -18.33
C GLU A 33 4.15 6.92 -17.72
N LYS A 34 3.53 5.84 -18.13
CA LYS A 34 2.24 5.38 -17.59
C LYS A 34 2.46 4.43 -16.42
N VAL A 35 1.62 4.52 -15.40
CA VAL A 35 1.72 3.71 -14.18
C VAL A 35 0.43 2.94 -13.93
N LEU A 36 0.56 1.65 -13.70
CA LEU A 36 -0.51 0.80 -13.23
C LEU A 36 -0.53 0.83 -11.70
N LEU A 37 -1.63 1.30 -11.13
CA LEU A 37 -1.82 1.29 -9.67
C LEU A 37 -2.47 -0.02 -9.23
N ILE A 38 -1.88 -0.69 -8.26
CA ILE A 38 -2.43 -1.90 -7.67
C ILE A 38 -2.77 -1.62 -6.22
N GLY A 39 -4.07 -1.57 -5.91
CA GLY A 39 -4.55 -1.40 -4.55
C GLY A 39 -4.72 -2.75 -3.86
N LEU A 40 -4.19 -2.87 -2.64
CA LEU A 40 -4.42 -4.04 -1.80
C LEU A 40 -5.67 -3.81 -0.97
N LEU A 41 -6.76 -4.45 -1.36
CA LEU A 41 -8.06 -4.26 -0.72
C LEU A 41 -8.13 -5.03 0.61
N ARG A 42 -8.97 -4.59 1.52
CA ARG A 42 -9.90 -3.44 1.42
C ARG A 42 -9.32 -2.14 1.94
N GLY A 43 -8.35 -2.19 2.84
CA GLY A 43 -7.85 -1.03 3.58
C GLY A 43 -7.35 0.12 2.72
N SER A 44 -6.84 -0.16 1.53
CA SER A 44 -6.28 0.86 0.65
C SER A 44 -7.30 1.64 -0.19
N VAL A 45 -8.59 1.26 -0.15
CA VAL A 45 -9.58 1.79 -1.10
C VAL A 45 -9.71 3.32 -1.04
N VAL A 46 -9.75 3.89 0.15
CA VAL A 46 -9.93 5.35 0.31
C VAL A 46 -8.65 6.09 -0.10
N PHE A 47 -7.49 5.63 0.36
CA PHE A 47 -6.22 6.21 -0.01
C PHE A 47 -5.97 6.13 -1.52
N LEU A 48 -6.21 4.96 -2.12
CA LEU A 48 -6.06 4.77 -3.55
C LEU A 48 -6.96 5.73 -4.34
N SER A 49 -8.22 5.88 -3.91
CA SER A 49 -9.17 6.79 -4.54
C SER A 49 -8.68 8.23 -4.51
N ASP A 50 -8.21 8.69 -3.36
CA ASP A 50 -7.70 10.06 -3.24
C ASP A 50 -6.41 10.26 -4.03
N LEU A 51 -5.50 9.29 -3.97
CA LEU A 51 -4.22 9.36 -4.67
C LEU A 51 -4.38 9.37 -6.19
N CYS A 52 -5.20 8.44 -6.73
CA CYS A 52 -5.34 8.30 -8.19
C CYS A 52 -5.93 9.55 -8.85
N ARG A 53 -6.77 10.30 -8.13
CA ARG A 53 -7.34 11.54 -8.66
C ARG A 53 -6.33 12.69 -8.72
N LYS A 54 -5.20 12.57 -8.02
CA LYS A 54 -4.14 13.58 -8.01
C LYS A 54 -2.98 13.20 -8.93
N LEU A 55 -2.85 11.92 -9.28
CA LEU A 55 -1.77 11.46 -10.16
C LEU A 55 -2.07 11.75 -11.62
N LYS A 56 -1.10 12.33 -12.31
CA LYS A 56 -1.17 12.56 -13.77
C LYS A 56 -0.67 11.37 -14.57
N THR A 57 0.19 10.56 -13.98
CA THR A 57 0.80 9.38 -14.62
C THR A 57 -0.04 8.12 -14.49
N ALA A 58 -1.04 8.11 -13.60
CA ALA A 58 -1.90 6.94 -13.41
C ALA A 58 -2.69 6.63 -14.68
N ASP A 59 -2.52 5.42 -15.19
CA ASP A 59 -3.12 4.94 -16.44
C ASP A 59 -4.28 3.98 -16.14
N THR A 60 -4.04 3.02 -15.26
CA THR A 60 -4.97 1.94 -14.98
C THR A 60 -4.97 1.65 -13.48
N LEU A 61 -6.13 1.30 -12.96
CA LEU A 61 -6.29 0.82 -11.58
C LEU A 61 -6.60 -0.66 -11.62
N ASP A 62 -5.97 -1.42 -10.74
CA ASP A 62 -6.29 -2.82 -10.51
C ASP A 62 -6.20 -3.13 -9.03
N PHE A 63 -6.70 -4.28 -8.61
CA PHE A 63 -6.84 -4.63 -7.21
C PHE A 63 -6.42 -6.06 -6.95
N MET A 64 -5.83 -6.30 -5.79
CA MET A 64 -5.60 -7.64 -5.27
C MET A 64 -6.20 -7.74 -3.87
N VAL A 65 -6.70 -8.93 -3.56
CA VAL A 65 -7.09 -9.29 -2.20
C VAL A 65 -6.27 -10.51 -1.81
N VAL A 66 -5.50 -10.36 -0.76
CA VAL A 66 -4.69 -11.45 -0.22
C VAL A 66 -5.00 -11.61 1.27
N SER A 67 -4.86 -12.82 1.78
CA SER A 67 -4.98 -13.09 3.19
C SER A 67 -3.78 -13.89 3.66
N SER A 68 -3.31 -13.61 4.88
CA SER A 68 -2.35 -14.47 5.54
C SER A 68 -3.07 -15.74 5.95
N TYR A 69 -2.45 -16.91 5.76
CA TYR A 69 -3.05 -18.15 6.15
C TYR A 69 -2.07 -19.06 6.87
N GLY A 70 -2.61 -20.04 7.59
CA GLY A 70 -1.88 -21.02 8.35
C GLY A 70 -2.04 -20.81 9.85
N ASN A 71 -1.63 -21.83 10.62
CA ASN A 71 -1.71 -21.83 12.07
C ASN A 71 -0.32 -21.68 12.65
N GLY A 72 -0.11 -20.65 13.46
CA GLY A 72 1.12 -20.44 14.18
C GLY A 72 2.10 -19.51 13.50
N MET A 73 3.29 -19.38 14.08
CA MET A 73 4.23 -18.30 13.75
C MET A 73 4.84 -18.39 12.36
N GLU A 74 5.04 -19.59 11.84
CA GLU A 74 5.66 -19.76 10.51
C GLU A 74 4.70 -19.46 9.38
N SER A 75 3.42 -19.69 9.59
CA SER A 75 2.39 -19.57 8.57
C SER A 75 1.96 -18.14 8.28
N SER A 76 2.23 -17.20 9.17
CA SER A 76 1.92 -15.78 8.96
C SER A 76 2.67 -15.15 7.78
N ARG A 77 3.71 -15.83 7.29
CA ARG A 77 4.53 -15.39 6.16
C ARG A 77 3.99 -15.84 4.81
N ASN A 78 2.98 -16.72 4.81
CA ASN A 78 2.35 -17.21 3.59
C ASN A 78 1.07 -16.43 3.31
N VAL A 79 0.82 -16.17 2.05
CA VAL A 79 -0.38 -15.48 1.63
C VAL A 79 -1.18 -16.33 0.65
N LYS A 80 -2.49 -16.22 0.75
CA LYS A 80 -3.42 -16.80 -0.19
C LYS A 80 -4.02 -15.67 -1.02
N ILE A 81 -4.00 -15.82 -2.33
CA ILE A 81 -4.65 -14.86 -3.23
C ILE A 81 -6.13 -15.16 -3.27
N ILE A 82 -6.94 -14.24 -2.76
CA ILE A 82 -8.40 -14.33 -2.81
C ILE A 82 -8.92 -13.76 -4.11
N LYS A 83 -8.37 -12.62 -4.54
CA LYS A 83 -8.63 -12.02 -5.83
C LYS A 83 -7.30 -11.61 -6.46
N ASP A 84 -7.05 -12.12 -7.65
CA ASP A 84 -5.85 -11.77 -8.40
C ASP A 84 -6.12 -10.59 -9.35
N LEU A 85 -5.04 -10.08 -9.92
CA LEU A 85 -5.08 -9.00 -10.88
C LEU A 85 -5.82 -9.43 -12.16
N GLU A 86 -6.52 -8.47 -12.76
CA GLU A 86 -7.10 -8.65 -14.09
C GLU A 86 -6.11 -8.20 -15.17
N GLU A 87 -5.25 -7.24 -14.85
CA GLU A 87 -4.26 -6.69 -15.77
C GLU A 87 -3.01 -7.55 -15.84
N ASN A 88 -2.37 -7.56 -17.00
CA ASN A 88 -1.05 -8.15 -17.18
C ASN A 88 0.00 -7.08 -16.84
N VAL A 89 0.83 -7.36 -15.85
CA VAL A 89 1.84 -6.40 -15.37
C VAL A 89 3.13 -6.44 -16.18
N LYS A 90 3.27 -7.39 -17.10
CA LYS A 90 4.52 -7.56 -17.85
C LYS A 90 4.93 -6.26 -18.57
N ASP A 91 6.18 -5.88 -18.39
CA ASP A 91 6.78 -4.69 -19.00
C ASP A 91 6.11 -3.37 -18.62
N ARG A 92 5.32 -3.34 -17.55
CA ARG A 92 4.63 -2.14 -17.09
C ARG A 92 5.25 -1.59 -15.80
N ASN A 93 5.12 -0.29 -15.62
CA ASN A 93 5.44 0.35 -14.34
C ASN A 93 4.29 0.07 -13.37
N VAL A 94 4.62 -0.52 -12.22
CA VAL A 94 3.65 -0.91 -11.20
C VAL A 94 3.90 -0.11 -9.93
N LEU A 95 2.83 0.45 -9.38
CA LEU A 95 2.83 1.09 -8.07
C LEU A 95 1.85 0.34 -7.16
N ILE A 96 2.38 -0.32 -6.16
CA ILE A 96 1.55 -1.00 -5.14
C ILE A 96 1.13 0.05 -4.12
N VAL A 97 -0.17 0.14 -3.89
CA VAL A 97 -0.77 1.12 -2.97
C VAL A 97 -1.29 0.40 -1.73
N GLU A 98 -0.73 0.76 -0.59
CA GLU A 98 -1.05 0.17 0.71
C GLU A 98 -1.55 1.25 1.67
N ASP A 99 -2.45 0.87 2.56
CA ASP A 99 -2.95 1.78 3.59
C ASP A 99 -1.95 1.94 4.73
N ILE A 100 -1.50 0.83 5.27
CA ILE A 100 -0.57 0.80 6.39
C ILE A 100 0.38 -0.40 6.23
N ILE A 101 1.65 -0.16 6.48
CA ILE A 101 2.66 -1.22 6.53
C ILE A 101 3.04 -1.44 7.98
N ASP A 102 2.81 -2.65 8.43
CA ASP A 102 3.08 -3.10 9.79
C ASP A 102 4.33 -3.99 9.78
N THR A 103 4.17 -5.31 9.86
CA THR A 103 5.30 -6.25 9.83
C THR A 103 6.01 -6.30 8.49
N GLY A 104 5.28 -6.03 7.41
CA GLY A 104 5.79 -6.11 6.04
C GLY A 104 5.73 -7.51 5.43
N ASN A 105 5.29 -8.51 6.19
CA ASN A 105 5.25 -9.91 5.74
C ASN A 105 4.38 -10.10 4.49
N THR A 106 3.14 -9.61 4.54
CA THR A 106 2.19 -9.73 3.44
C THR A 106 2.67 -8.96 2.22
N LEU A 107 3.11 -7.73 2.42
CA LEU A 107 3.58 -6.87 1.34
C LEU A 107 4.78 -7.47 0.61
N LYS A 108 5.72 -8.04 1.35
CA LYS A 108 6.88 -8.70 0.76
C LYS A 108 6.46 -9.86 -0.16
N LYS A 109 5.52 -10.68 0.29
CA LYS A 109 5.01 -11.79 -0.53
C LYS A 109 4.27 -11.31 -1.77
N VAL A 110 3.46 -10.27 -1.64
CA VAL A 110 2.76 -9.67 -2.78
C VAL A 110 3.77 -9.13 -3.79
N LYS A 111 4.78 -8.41 -3.34
CA LYS A 111 5.83 -7.89 -4.22
C LYS A 111 6.56 -9.03 -4.96
N GLU A 112 6.93 -10.08 -4.24
CA GLU A 112 7.58 -11.25 -4.84
C GLU A 112 6.70 -11.90 -5.93
N ILE A 113 5.41 -12.04 -5.66
CA ILE A 113 4.46 -12.60 -6.63
C ILE A 113 4.41 -11.76 -7.89
N ILE A 114 4.29 -10.45 -7.74
CA ILE A 114 4.23 -9.53 -8.88
C ILE A 114 5.56 -9.54 -9.65
N GLU A 115 6.68 -9.60 -8.96
CA GLU A 115 8.01 -9.68 -9.60
C GLU A 115 8.13 -10.90 -10.53
N THR A 116 7.52 -12.02 -10.18
CA THR A 116 7.53 -13.21 -11.04
C THR A 116 6.84 -12.99 -12.37
N ARG A 117 6.02 -11.95 -12.48
CA ARG A 117 5.26 -11.59 -13.68
C ARG A 117 5.98 -10.57 -14.57
N GLU A 118 7.23 -10.28 -14.25
CA GLU A 118 8.16 -9.48 -15.05
C GLU A 118 7.70 -8.05 -15.36
N PRO A 119 7.31 -7.25 -14.34
CA PRO A 119 7.04 -5.83 -14.56
C PRO A 119 8.32 -5.09 -14.94
N LYS A 120 8.16 -3.94 -15.60
CA LYS A 120 9.30 -3.07 -15.90
C LYS A 120 9.89 -2.48 -14.62
N LYS A 121 9.03 -2.05 -13.71
CA LYS A 121 9.42 -1.43 -12.45
C LYS A 121 8.32 -1.65 -11.42
N ILE A 122 8.69 -1.90 -10.16
CA ILE A 122 7.76 -1.96 -9.04
C ILE A 122 8.19 -0.94 -8.01
N LYS A 123 7.24 -0.10 -7.59
CA LYS A 123 7.40 0.79 -6.44
C LYS A 123 6.22 0.63 -5.50
N ILE A 124 6.41 1.06 -4.27
CA ILE A 124 5.42 0.92 -3.19
C ILE A 124 5.16 2.28 -2.57
N VAL A 125 3.88 2.63 -2.44
CA VAL A 125 3.42 3.79 -1.68
C VAL A 125 2.51 3.31 -0.55
N THR A 126 2.69 3.89 0.63
CA THR A 126 1.80 3.65 1.77
C THR A 126 1.40 4.97 2.41
N LEU A 127 0.18 5.02 2.94
CA LEU A 127 -0.23 6.20 3.71
C LEU A 127 0.47 6.20 5.07
N LEU A 128 0.44 5.08 5.78
CA LEU A 128 1.02 4.93 7.10
C LEU A 128 2.09 3.85 7.10
N ASP A 129 3.20 4.12 7.79
CA ASP A 129 4.27 3.15 7.99
C ASP A 129 4.60 3.06 9.48
N LYS A 130 4.65 1.83 9.99
CA LYS A 130 5.07 1.52 11.35
C LYS A 130 6.42 0.81 11.30
N PRO A 131 7.54 1.53 11.14
CA PRO A 131 8.85 0.89 10.97
C PRO A 131 9.28 0.03 12.17
N GLU A 132 8.80 0.36 13.37
CA GLU A 132 9.09 -0.42 14.58
C GLU A 132 8.49 -1.84 14.55
N ARG A 133 7.47 -2.06 13.74
CA ARG A 133 6.80 -3.36 13.62
C ARG A 133 7.41 -4.25 12.55
N ARG A 134 8.39 -3.78 11.81
CA ARG A 134 8.96 -4.52 10.69
C ARG A 134 9.58 -5.85 11.14
N GLU A 135 9.17 -6.94 10.51
CA GLU A 135 9.69 -8.29 10.76
C GLU A 135 10.50 -8.84 9.59
N VAL A 136 10.40 -8.22 8.42
CA VAL A 136 11.09 -8.71 7.21
C VAL A 136 12.13 -7.72 6.75
N GLU A 137 13.20 -8.25 6.15
CA GLU A 137 14.22 -7.47 5.47
C GLU A 137 13.92 -7.40 3.98
N GLY A 138 14.50 -6.42 3.29
CA GLY A 138 14.41 -6.31 1.84
C GLY A 138 13.13 -5.69 1.30
N ILE A 139 12.28 -5.15 2.18
CA ILE A 139 11.16 -4.32 1.76
C ILE A 139 11.60 -2.87 1.79
N GLU A 140 11.67 -2.26 0.61
CA GLU A 140 11.87 -0.83 0.46
C GLU A 140 10.54 -0.18 0.11
N VAL A 141 10.13 0.79 0.92
CA VAL A 141 8.92 1.56 0.67
C VAL A 141 9.35 2.88 0.05
N ASP A 142 8.97 3.08 -1.20
CA ASP A 142 9.46 4.22 -1.99
C ASP A 142 8.82 5.54 -1.57
N TYR A 143 7.55 5.51 -1.20
CA TYR A 143 6.79 6.69 -0.81
C TYR A 143 6.01 6.42 0.47
N VAL A 144 6.26 7.22 1.48
CA VAL A 144 5.60 7.09 2.80
C VAL A 144 4.85 8.37 3.11
N GLY A 145 3.56 8.25 3.38
CA GLY A 145 2.76 9.40 3.82
C GLY A 145 3.17 9.87 5.19
N PHE A 146 3.02 9.00 6.19
CA PHE A 146 3.37 9.30 7.58
C PHE A 146 4.03 8.09 8.23
N LYS A 147 5.14 8.30 8.91
CA LYS A 147 5.73 7.31 9.80
C LYS A 147 5.08 7.48 11.17
N ILE A 148 4.55 6.41 11.73
CA ILE A 148 3.88 6.45 13.02
C ILE A 148 4.47 5.38 13.95
N PRO A 149 4.37 5.59 15.29
CA PRO A 149 4.73 4.55 16.24
C PRO A 149 3.71 3.41 16.22
N ASP A 150 3.99 2.35 16.97
CA ASP A 150 3.10 1.20 17.08
C ASP A 150 1.85 1.55 17.89
N GLU A 151 0.91 2.22 17.25
CA GLU A 151 -0.37 2.60 17.81
C GLU A 151 -1.50 2.03 16.96
N PHE A 152 -2.60 1.70 17.59
CA PHE A 152 -3.79 1.25 16.88
C PHE A 152 -4.55 2.46 16.33
N VAL A 153 -4.76 2.47 15.02
CA VAL A 153 -5.43 3.57 14.33
C VAL A 153 -6.66 3.06 13.58
N VAL A 154 -7.67 3.92 13.47
CA VAL A 154 -8.92 3.63 12.77
C VAL A 154 -9.32 4.81 11.89
N GLY A 155 -10.23 4.58 10.98
CA GLY A 155 -10.72 5.59 10.06
C GLY A 155 -10.03 5.52 8.71
N TYR A 156 -10.47 6.36 7.79
CA TYR A 156 -9.94 6.43 6.43
C TYR A 156 -9.90 5.07 5.71
N GLY A 157 -10.82 4.19 6.08
CA GLY A 157 -10.93 2.85 5.51
C GLY A 157 -9.95 1.81 6.07
N ILE A 158 -9.11 2.18 7.04
CA ILE A 158 -8.00 1.33 7.52
C ILE A 158 -8.46 0.24 8.49
N ASP A 159 -9.50 0.47 9.25
CA ASP A 159 -9.97 -0.45 10.29
C ASP A 159 -10.54 -1.78 9.79
#